data_95031fcda2bd729405263a1aecb989e4
#
_entry.id   95031fcda2bd729405263a1aecb989e4
#
_cell.length_a   1.000
_cell.length_b   1.000
_cell.length_c   1.000
_cell.angle_alpha   90.00
_cell.angle_beta   90.00
_cell.angle_gamma   90.00
#
_symmetry.space_group_name_H-M   'P 1'
#
loop_
_entity.id
_entity.type
_entity.pdbx_description
1 polymer ?
#
loop_
_entity_poly.entity_id
_entity_poly.type
_entity_poly.pdbx_seq_one_letter_code
_entity_poly.pdbx_strand_id
1 'polypeptide(L)'
;MAKRPLVHCRICKGAIDRDTQKDWIMPQEKWYYHITCHDDFAKKKGAIKEGDIHIEADDDLWKSAVYDYLKKDIKISLDWRKFNSQWENFLKRGLTAKGIYFTLRYFYEIEKGDTSKSENGIGIVPHVYERGTCYWGERNLRDKGICARIEAQIMQAEAAKVRVIRQVPKKKTEPVVDLSIIADMPEED
;
A
#
# COMPACT_ATOMS: atom_id res chain seq x y z
N MET A 1 13.30 21.51 -40.75
CA MET A 1 13.28 21.76 -39.29
C MET A 1 14.26 20.77 -38.63
N ALA A 2 15.13 21.24 -37.74
CA ALA A 2 16.07 20.37 -37.04
C ALA A 2 15.30 19.48 -36.06
N LYS A 3 15.53 18.14 -36.09
CA LYS A 3 14.96 17.19 -35.11
C LYS A 3 15.48 17.50 -33.72
N ARG A 4 14.59 17.56 -32.75
CA ARG A 4 14.96 17.70 -31.34
C ARG A 4 15.68 16.43 -30.85
N PRO A 5 16.70 16.55 -29.97
CA PRO A 5 17.37 15.39 -29.45
C PRO A 5 16.40 14.50 -28.62
N LEU A 6 16.60 13.19 -28.73
CA LEU A 6 15.91 12.22 -27.89
C LEU A 6 16.23 12.48 -26.41
N VAL A 7 15.21 12.35 -25.56
CA VAL A 7 15.36 12.40 -24.11
C VAL A 7 14.96 11.05 -23.51
N HIS A 8 15.32 10.79 -22.27
CA HIS A 8 15.01 9.52 -21.61
C HIS A 8 14.04 9.69 -20.46
N CYS A 9 13.09 8.78 -20.35
CA CYS A 9 12.19 8.71 -19.19
C CYS A 9 13.01 8.48 -17.92
N ARG A 10 12.78 9.28 -16.89
CA ARG A 10 13.51 9.16 -15.64
C ARG A 10 13.26 7.84 -14.91
N ILE A 11 12.10 7.22 -15.10
CA ILE A 11 11.68 5.99 -14.41
C ILE A 11 12.18 4.76 -15.18
N CYS A 12 11.69 4.55 -16.41
CA CYS A 12 12.01 3.33 -17.18
C CYS A 12 13.27 3.43 -18.03
N LYS A 13 13.90 4.62 -18.10
CA LYS A 13 15.08 4.93 -18.97
C LYS A 13 14.83 4.77 -20.48
N GLY A 14 13.60 4.48 -20.88
CA GLY A 14 13.20 4.40 -22.30
C GLY A 14 13.32 5.77 -22.99
N ALA A 15 13.69 5.74 -24.28
CA ALA A 15 13.80 6.93 -25.09
C ALA A 15 12.41 7.54 -25.35
N ILE A 16 12.33 8.86 -25.31
CA ILE A 16 11.16 9.68 -25.64
C ILE A 16 11.51 10.57 -26.82
N ASP A 17 10.81 10.35 -27.92
CA ASP A 17 10.90 11.25 -29.10
C ASP A 17 9.83 12.37 -28.94
N ARG A 18 10.30 13.56 -28.62
CA ARG A 18 9.43 14.72 -28.37
C ARG A 18 8.69 15.25 -29.59
N ASP A 19 9.10 14.85 -30.77
CA ASP A 19 8.50 15.30 -32.02
C ASP A 19 7.39 14.36 -32.51
N THR A 20 7.51 13.06 -32.23
CA THR A 20 6.58 12.02 -32.69
C THR A 20 5.68 11.47 -31.59
N GLN A 21 6.14 11.42 -30.34
CA GLN A 21 5.37 10.90 -29.20
C GLN A 21 4.63 12.02 -28.48
N LYS A 22 3.38 11.74 -28.09
CA LYS A 22 2.53 12.68 -27.32
C LYS A 22 2.28 12.23 -25.86
N ASP A 23 2.73 11.03 -25.52
CA ASP A 23 2.49 10.35 -24.24
C ASP A 23 3.58 10.61 -23.20
N TRP A 24 4.12 11.83 -23.20
CA TRP A 24 5.13 12.23 -22.23
C TRP A 24 4.75 13.56 -21.54
N ILE A 25 5.28 13.75 -20.33
CA ILE A 25 5.11 14.95 -19.50
C ILE A 25 6.45 15.40 -18.92
N MET A 26 6.54 16.67 -18.60
CA MET A 26 7.67 17.29 -17.93
C MET A 26 7.18 18.09 -16.71
N PRO A 27 6.87 17.42 -15.57
CA PRO A 27 6.34 18.09 -14.38
C PRO A 27 7.31 19.06 -13.71
N GLN A 28 8.60 18.88 -13.95
CA GLN A 28 9.68 19.74 -13.46
C GLN A 28 10.68 19.99 -14.58
N GLU A 29 11.30 21.14 -14.60
CA GLU A 29 12.32 21.49 -15.60
C GLU A 29 13.39 20.39 -15.72
N LYS A 30 13.68 19.98 -16.93
CA LYS A 30 14.69 18.96 -17.32
C LYS A 30 14.34 17.50 -17.03
N TRP A 31 13.15 17.19 -16.49
CA TRP A 31 12.77 15.79 -16.17
C TRP A 31 11.60 15.33 -17.01
N TYR A 32 11.88 14.35 -17.88
CA TYR A 32 10.92 13.77 -18.80
C TYR A 32 10.40 12.41 -18.29
N TYR A 33 9.10 12.15 -18.47
CA TYR A 33 8.44 10.91 -18.06
C TYR A 33 7.43 10.51 -19.13
N HIS A 34 7.27 9.19 -19.37
CA HIS A 34 6.05 8.70 -19.97
C HIS A 34 4.88 8.96 -19.00
N ILE A 35 3.70 9.27 -19.50
CA ILE A 35 2.52 9.53 -18.66
C ILE A 35 2.23 8.31 -17.78
N THR A 36 2.21 7.11 -18.37
CA THR A 36 1.99 5.85 -17.64
C THR A 36 3.01 5.62 -16.53
N CYS A 37 4.30 5.82 -16.81
CA CYS A 37 5.35 5.66 -15.79
C CYS A 37 5.19 6.66 -14.65
N HIS A 38 4.82 7.91 -14.94
CA HIS A 38 4.59 8.94 -13.94
C HIS A 38 3.38 8.61 -13.05
N ASP A 39 2.28 8.16 -13.65
CA ASP A 39 1.05 7.84 -12.92
C ASP A 39 1.24 6.61 -12.02
N ASP A 40 1.92 5.56 -12.52
CA ASP A 40 2.24 4.39 -11.71
C ASP A 40 3.19 4.74 -10.55
N PHE A 41 4.18 5.60 -10.79
CA PHE A 41 5.05 6.10 -9.73
C PHE A 41 4.27 6.91 -8.70
N ALA A 42 3.37 7.78 -9.12
CA ALA A 42 2.53 8.59 -8.23
C ALA A 42 1.60 7.72 -7.37
N LYS A 43 0.97 6.68 -7.96
CA LYS A 43 0.15 5.70 -7.25
C LYS A 43 0.96 4.95 -6.19
N LYS A 44 2.11 4.38 -6.55
CA LYS A 44 3.01 3.67 -5.63
C LYS A 44 3.51 4.58 -4.50
N LYS A 45 3.82 5.84 -4.81
CA LYS A 45 4.24 6.84 -3.81
C LYS A 45 3.10 7.20 -2.85
N GLY A 46 1.87 7.30 -3.34
CA GLY A 46 0.67 7.49 -2.52
C GLY A 46 0.48 6.33 -1.53
N ALA A 47 0.55 5.10 -2.03
CA ALA A 47 0.43 3.90 -1.22
C ALA A 47 1.48 3.83 -0.09
N ILE A 48 2.75 4.19 -0.37
CA ILE A 48 3.79 4.27 0.68
C ILE A 48 3.42 5.30 1.76
N LYS A 49 2.83 6.45 1.39
CA LYS A 49 2.41 7.49 2.34
C LYS A 49 1.27 7.07 3.24
N GLU A 50 0.38 6.21 2.77
CA GLU A 50 -0.74 5.67 3.55
C GLU A 50 -0.28 4.67 4.63
N GLY A 51 1.01 4.34 4.66
CA GLY A 51 1.61 3.53 5.73
C GLY A 51 1.44 2.03 5.56
N ASP A 52 1.17 1.57 4.34
CA ASP A 52 1.12 0.14 4.06
C ASP A 52 2.52 -0.50 4.13
N ILE A 53 2.75 -1.28 5.17
CA ILE A 53 4.01 -1.95 5.47
C ILE A 53 4.33 -3.08 4.49
N HIS A 54 3.36 -3.52 3.72
CA HIS A 54 3.49 -4.68 2.82
C HIS A 54 3.85 -4.30 1.38
N ILE A 55 3.99 -3.01 1.07
CA ILE A 55 4.29 -2.57 -0.29
C ILE A 55 5.75 -2.89 -0.63
N GLU A 56 5.93 -3.70 -1.66
CA GLU A 56 7.21 -3.88 -2.33
C GLU A 56 7.41 -2.70 -3.29
N ALA A 57 8.23 -1.76 -2.87
CA ALA A 57 8.62 -0.61 -3.67
C ALA A 57 10.13 -0.63 -3.89
N ASP A 58 10.59 -0.08 -5.00
CA ASP A 58 12.01 0.07 -5.28
C ASP A 58 12.66 1.16 -4.38
N ASP A 59 13.99 1.16 -4.33
CA ASP A 59 14.76 2.08 -3.49
C ASP A 59 14.51 3.56 -3.83
N ASP A 60 14.22 3.89 -5.07
CA ASP A 60 13.94 5.25 -5.50
C ASP A 60 12.58 5.75 -4.97
N LEU A 61 11.58 4.86 -4.91
CA LEU A 61 10.29 5.17 -4.30
C LEU A 61 10.42 5.41 -2.79
N TRP A 62 11.16 4.55 -2.10
CA TRP A 62 11.43 4.73 -0.67
C TRP A 62 12.23 6.00 -0.39
N LYS A 63 13.23 6.30 -1.21
CA LYS A 63 14.00 7.54 -1.13
C LYS A 63 13.10 8.77 -1.24
N SER A 64 12.19 8.75 -2.22
CA SER A 64 11.22 9.82 -2.41
C SER A 64 10.25 9.94 -1.24
N ALA A 65 9.78 8.80 -0.69
CA ALA A 65 8.91 8.79 0.49
C ALA A 65 9.60 9.35 1.73
N VAL A 66 10.87 8.99 1.98
CA VAL A 66 11.67 9.55 3.07
C VAL A 66 11.85 11.05 2.93
N TYR A 67 12.20 11.52 1.74
CA TYR A 67 12.35 12.96 1.49
C TYR A 67 11.08 13.74 1.75
N ASP A 68 9.94 13.23 1.26
CA ASP A 68 8.64 13.85 1.47
C ASP A 68 8.23 13.85 2.94
N TYR A 69 8.45 12.75 3.65
CA TYR A 69 8.17 12.62 5.07
C TYR A 69 8.94 13.68 5.88
N LEU A 70 10.26 13.75 5.69
CA LEU A 70 11.09 14.72 6.41
C LEU A 70 10.73 16.18 6.09
N LYS A 71 10.40 16.46 4.83
CA LYS A 71 10.09 17.83 4.38
C LYS A 71 8.68 18.27 4.75
N LYS A 72 7.68 17.39 4.62
CA LYS A 72 6.26 17.75 4.74
C LYS A 72 5.70 17.49 6.13
N ASP A 73 6.06 16.33 6.71
CA ASP A 73 5.49 15.89 7.98
C ASP A 73 6.35 16.39 9.15
N ILE A 74 7.67 16.25 9.08
CA ILE A 74 8.60 16.72 10.12
C ILE A 74 9.01 18.18 9.92
N LYS A 75 8.87 18.72 8.69
CA LYS A 75 9.17 20.12 8.33
C LYS A 75 10.63 20.52 8.51
N ILE A 76 11.57 19.61 8.27
CA ILE A 76 13.01 19.87 8.30
C ILE A 76 13.45 20.51 6.98
N SER A 77 14.31 21.51 7.05
CA SER A 77 15.02 22.03 5.88
C SER A 77 16.10 21.06 5.44
N LEU A 78 15.95 20.42 4.30
CA LEU A 78 16.84 19.39 3.79
C LEU A 78 17.78 19.95 2.73
N ASP A 79 19.09 19.75 2.93
CA ASP A 79 20.10 19.85 1.87
C ASP A 79 20.08 18.58 1.02
N TRP A 80 19.65 18.72 -0.24
CA TRP A 80 19.53 17.57 -1.14
C TRP A 80 20.86 16.86 -1.43
N ARG A 81 21.97 17.57 -1.47
CA ARG A 81 23.29 16.98 -1.73
C ARG A 81 23.73 16.12 -0.54
N LYS A 82 23.58 16.64 0.67
CA LYS A 82 23.87 15.91 1.90
C LYS A 82 22.95 14.71 2.05
N PHE A 83 21.66 14.89 1.82
CA PHE A 83 20.68 13.81 1.86
C PHE A 83 21.05 12.66 0.93
N ASN A 84 21.38 12.93 -0.33
CA ASN A 84 21.79 11.91 -1.29
C ASN A 84 23.06 11.19 -0.86
N SER A 85 24.09 11.93 -0.39
CA SER A 85 25.34 11.33 0.08
C SER A 85 25.11 10.41 1.28
N GLN A 86 24.33 10.84 2.26
CA GLN A 86 23.98 10.03 3.44
C GLN A 86 23.17 8.79 3.02
N TRP A 87 22.17 8.94 2.13
CA TRP A 87 21.36 7.84 1.61
C TRP A 87 22.22 6.75 0.96
N GLU A 88 23.08 7.13 0.04
CA GLU A 88 23.99 6.19 -0.63
C GLU A 88 24.94 5.48 0.35
N ASN A 89 25.45 6.22 1.35
CA ASN A 89 26.28 5.63 2.39
C ASN A 89 25.52 4.59 3.22
N PHE A 90 24.24 4.82 3.52
CA PHE A 90 23.43 3.87 4.26
C PHE A 90 23.17 2.59 3.46
N LEU A 91 22.85 2.71 2.18
CA LEU A 91 22.69 1.54 1.31
C LEU A 91 23.99 0.75 1.16
N LYS A 92 25.15 1.43 1.04
CA LYS A 92 26.47 0.78 1.01
C LYS A 92 26.80 0.03 2.31
N ARG A 93 26.26 0.47 3.44
CA ARG A 93 26.38 -0.23 4.74
C ARG A 93 25.41 -1.39 4.91
N GLY A 94 24.58 -1.68 3.91
CA GLY A 94 23.61 -2.76 3.93
C GLY A 94 22.27 -2.41 4.60
N LEU A 95 22.01 -1.12 4.89
CA LEU A 95 20.70 -0.72 5.37
C LEU A 95 19.71 -0.71 4.19
N THR A 96 18.52 -1.26 4.39
CA THR A 96 17.49 -1.27 3.35
C THR A 96 16.76 0.06 3.27
N ALA A 97 16.38 0.49 2.07
CA ALA A 97 15.63 1.72 1.84
C ALA A 97 14.31 1.77 2.64
N LYS A 98 13.58 0.66 2.66
CA LYS A 98 12.39 0.46 3.49
C LYS A 98 12.71 0.58 4.99
N GLY A 99 13.78 -0.05 5.45
CA GLY A 99 14.24 0.02 6.83
C GLY A 99 14.58 1.44 7.27
N ILE A 100 15.20 2.25 6.41
CA ILE A 100 15.51 3.66 6.67
C ILE A 100 14.21 4.45 6.89
N TYR A 101 13.19 4.28 6.05
CA TYR A 101 11.90 4.95 6.18
C TYR A 101 11.23 4.65 7.52
N PHE A 102 11.13 3.37 7.87
CA PHE A 102 10.50 2.95 9.13
C PHE A 102 11.31 3.33 10.36
N THR A 103 12.64 3.35 10.26
CA THR A 103 13.51 3.85 11.35
C THR A 103 13.25 5.33 11.64
N LEU A 104 13.09 6.16 10.61
CA LEU A 104 12.79 7.58 10.79
C LEU A 104 11.40 7.79 11.39
N ARG A 105 10.40 7.02 10.94
CA ARG A 105 9.06 7.05 11.56
C ARG A 105 9.11 6.63 13.03
N TYR A 106 9.86 5.58 13.36
CA TYR A 106 10.06 5.17 14.73
C TYR A 106 10.67 6.30 15.57
N PHE A 107 11.75 6.92 15.10
CA PHE A 107 12.43 7.98 15.83
C PHE A 107 11.55 9.21 16.03
N TYR A 108 10.88 9.72 15.00
CA TYR A 108 10.11 10.96 15.11
C TYR A 108 8.70 10.74 15.66
N GLU A 109 8.03 9.64 15.35
CA GLU A 109 6.64 9.42 15.77
C GLU A 109 6.54 8.72 17.13
N ILE A 110 7.41 7.76 17.43
CA ILE A 110 7.35 6.91 18.62
C ILE A 110 8.26 7.43 19.72
N GLU A 111 9.57 7.60 19.44
CA GLU A 111 10.54 8.11 20.41
C GLU A 111 10.39 9.63 20.64
N LYS A 112 9.65 10.34 19.77
CA LYS A 112 9.55 11.82 19.80
C LYS A 112 10.90 12.50 19.76
N GLY A 113 11.81 11.94 18.97
CA GLY A 113 13.19 12.38 18.89
C GLY A 113 13.35 13.83 18.42
N ASP A 114 14.36 14.51 18.96
CA ASP A 114 14.64 15.88 18.63
C ASP A 114 15.29 16.00 17.25
N THR A 115 14.72 16.87 16.40
CA THR A 115 15.22 17.15 15.05
C THR A 115 16.60 17.77 15.06
N SER A 116 17.01 18.48 16.13
CA SER A 116 18.32 19.11 16.25
C SER A 116 19.47 18.11 16.36
N LYS A 117 19.19 16.88 16.83
CA LYS A 117 20.17 15.80 16.98
C LYS A 117 20.41 15.01 15.71
N SER A 118 19.60 15.19 14.70
CA SER A 118 19.68 14.48 13.44
C SER A 118 20.26 15.38 12.35
N GLU A 119 21.51 15.15 11.98
CA GLU A 119 22.14 15.88 10.89
C GLU A 119 21.32 15.69 9.60
N ASN A 120 20.80 16.80 9.04
CA ASN A 120 19.96 16.80 7.85
C ASN A 120 18.72 15.86 7.95
N GLY A 121 18.20 15.62 9.15
CA GLY A 121 17.01 14.79 9.39
C GLY A 121 17.21 13.28 9.25
N ILE A 122 18.22 12.83 8.54
CA ILE A 122 18.48 11.42 8.23
C ILE A 122 19.71 10.86 8.97
N GLY A 123 20.60 11.72 9.49
CA GLY A 123 21.85 11.33 10.14
C GLY A 123 21.68 10.43 11.37
N ILE A 124 20.51 10.43 11.99
CA ILE A 124 20.21 9.59 13.16
C ILE A 124 20.02 8.10 12.81
N VAL A 125 19.73 7.78 11.55
CA VAL A 125 19.38 6.42 11.10
C VAL A 125 20.36 5.35 11.60
N PRO A 126 21.70 5.45 11.45
CA PRO A 126 22.60 4.39 11.88
C PRO A 126 22.52 4.07 13.39
N HIS A 127 22.11 5.04 14.21
CA HIS A 127 22.05 4.90 15.67
C HIS A 127 20.74 4.26 16.15
N VAL A 128 19.69 4.31 15.33
CA VAL A 128 18.34 3.89 15.72
C VAL A 128 17.83 2.74 14.85
N TYR A 129 18.57 2.35 13.81
CA TYR A 129 18.12 1.42 12.77
C TYR A 129 17.63 0.08 13.33
N GLU A 130 18.41 -0.55 14.19
CA GLU A 130 18.05 -1.85 14.77
C GLU A 130 16.76 -1.75 15.62
N ARG A 131 16.66 -0.72 16.46
CA ARG A 131 15.46 -0.50 17.30
C ARG A 131 14.22 -0.23 16.46
N GLY A 132 14.35 0.61 15.43
CA GLY A 132 13.24 0.93 14.52
C GLY A 132 12.77 -0.28 13.73
N THR A 133 13.68 -1.06 13.17
CA THR A 133 13.35 -2.26 12.41
C THR A 133 12.76 -3.37 13.27
N CYS A 134 13.29 -3.58 14.49
CA CYS A 134 12.70 -4.51 15.46
C CYS A 134 11.28 -4.11 15.85
N TYR A 135 11.05 -2.85 16.20
CA TYR A 135 9.71 -2.35 16.57
C TYR A 135 8.66 -2.63 15.49
N TRP A 136 8.95 -2.27 14.24
CA TRP A 136 8.02 -2.49 13.14
C TRP A 136 7.91 -3.95 12.74
N GLY A 137 8.98 -4.73 12.86
CA GLY A 137 8.98 -6.17 12.63
C GLY A 137 8.06 -6.91 13.61
N GLU A 138 8.16 -6.62 14.89
CA GLU A 138 7.29 -7.19 15.93
C GLU A 138 5.83 -6.79 15.75
N ARG A 139 5.57 -5.53 15.42
CA ARG A 139 4.22 -5.04 15.15
C ARG A 139 3.61 -5.73 13.93
N ASN A 140 4.36 -5.88 12.84
CA ASN A 140 3.91 -6.57 11.64
C ASN A 140 3.56 -8.04 11.91
N LEU A 141 4.36 -8.75 12.70
CA LEU A 141 4.06 -10.13 13.11
C LEU A 141 2.79 -10.20 13.95
N ARG A 142 2.57 -9.22 14.84
CA ARG A 142 1.35 -9.12 15.64
C ARG A 142 0.13 -8.86 14.79
N ASP A 143 0.22 -7.91 13.87
CA ASP A 143 -0.89 -7.55 12.97
C ASP A 143 -1.27 -8.71 12.05
N LYS A 144 -0.29 -9.45 11.50
CA LYS A 144 -0.54 -10.69 10.74
C LYS A 144 -1.27 -11.75 11.58
N GLY A 145 -0.90 -11.88 12.85
CA GLY A 145 -1.57 -12.81 13.77
C GLY A 145 -3.04 -12.40 14.05
N ILE A 146 -3.33 -11.11 14.12
CA ILE A 146 -4.70 -10.58 14.26
C ILE A 146 -5.50 -10.84 13.00
N CYS A 147 -4.98 -10.54 11.83
CA CYS A 147 -5.63 -10.79 10.54
C CYS A 147 -5.99 -12.26 10.37
N ALA A 148 -5.05 -13.18 10.64
CA ALA A 148 -5.29 -14.61 10.57
C ALA A 148 -6.43 -15.09 11.50
N ARG A 149 -6.55 -14.50 12.71
CA ARG A 149 -7.66 -14.80 13.61
C ARG A 149 -9.00 -14.32 13.08
N ILE A 150 -9.05 -13.10 12.54
CA ILE A 150 -10.26 -12.53 11.94
C ILE A 150 -10.72 -13.39 10.76
N GLU A 151 -9.81 -13.76 9.86
CA GLU A 151 -10.12 -14.63 8.71
C GLU A 151 -10.67 -15.98 9.16
N ALA A 152 -10.06 -16.59 10.17
CA ALA A 152 -10.56 -17.86 10.74
C ALA A 152 -11.98 -17.70 11.33
N GLN A 153 -12.28 -16.60 12.00
CA GLN A 153 -13.61 -16.30 12.53
C GLN A 153 -14.65 -16.11 11.42
N ILE A 154 -14.30 -15.41 10.35
CA ILE A 154 -15.18 -15.21 9.18
C ILE A 154 -15.51 -16.57 8.55
N MET A 155 -14.50 -17.39 8.28
CA MET A 155 -14.70 -18.74 7.72
C MET A 155 -15.60 -19.62 8.61
N GLN A 156 -15.43 -19.57 9.94
CA GLN A 156 -16.29 -20.30 10.87
C GLN A 156 -17.75 -19.80 10.85
N ALA A 157 -17.93 -18.47 10.78
CA ALA A 157 -19.26 -17.87 10.70
C ALA A 157 -19.98 -18.23 9.39
N GLU A 158 -19.26 -18.26 8.27
CA GLU A 158 -19.80 -18.70 6.99
C GLU A 158 -20.18 -20.17 6.98
N ALA A 159 -19.33 -21.04 7.52
CA ALA A 159 -19.61 -22.45 7.67
C ALA A 159 -20.85 -22.72 8.56
N ALA A 160 -21.05 -21.92 9.61
CA ALA A 160 -22.22 -21.98 10.47
C ALA A 160 -23.50 -21.60 9.71
N LYS A 161 -23.46 -20.53 8.87
CA LYS A 161 -24.60 -20.14 8.04
C LYS A 161 -25.01 -21.24 7.05
N VAL A 162 -24.06 -21.91 6.42
CA VAL A 162 -24.32 -23.04 5.51
C VAL A 162 -25.01 -24.21 6.25
N ARG A 163 -24.63 -24.51 7.48
CA ARG A 163 -25.28 -25.56 8.29
C ARG A 163 -26.74 -25.22 8.63
N VAL A 164 -27.03 -23.96 8.94
CA VAL A 164 -28.40 -23.50 9.25
C VAL A 164 -29.31 -23.63 8.03
N ILE A 165 -28.85 -23.28 6.83
CA ILE A 165 -29.62 -23.40 5.59
C ILE A 165 -29.98 -24.85 5.28
N ARG A 166 -29.09 -25.83 5.61
CA ARG A 166 -29.37 -27.26 5.41
C ARG A 166 -30.37 -27.85 6.38
N GLN A 167 -30.64 -27.18 7.49
CA GLN A 167 -31.57 -27.63 8.52
C GLN A 167 -32.99 -27.02 8.43
N VAL A 168 -33.28 -26.23 7.41
CA VAL A 168 -34.65 -25.77 7.18
C VAL A 168 -35.52 -26.99 6.95
N PRO A 169 -36.46 -27.35 7.86
CA PRO A 169 -37.30 -28.52 7.70
C PRO A 169 -38.11 -28.34 6.42
N LYS A 170 -38.13 -29.36 5.57
CA LYS A 170 -39.04 -29.39 4.41
C LYS A 170 -40.45 -29.11 4.97
N LYS A 171 -41.09 -28.03 4.56
CA LYS A 171 -42.50 -27.79 4.82
C LYS A 171 -43.22 -29.08 4.48
N LYS A 172 -43.86 -29.69 5.50
CA LYS A 172 -44.84 -30.75 5.24
C LYS A 172 -45.83 -30.21 4.24
N THR A 173 -45.83 -30.75 3.04
CA THR A 173 -46.90 -30.48 2.08
C THR A 173 -48.18 -30.86 2.78
N GLU A 174 -49.05 -29.88 3.05
CA GLU A 174 -50.42 -30.16 3.51
C GLU A 174 -51.04 -31.09 2.49
N PRO A 175 -51.80 -32.16 2.95
CA PRO A 175 -52.45 -33.05 2.01
C PRO A 175 -53.35 -32.23 1.12
N VAL A 176 -53.15 -32.38 -0.19
CA VAL A 176 -54.04 -31.80 -1.17
C VAL A 176 -55.41 -32.38 -0.89
N VAL A 177 -56.33 -31.53 -0.45
CA VAL A 177 -57.74 -31.90 -0.28
C VAL A 177 -58.25 -32.34 -1.63
N ASP A 178 -58.58 -33.61 -1.77
CA ASP A 178 -59.12 -34.19 -2.99
C ASP A 178 -60.56 -33.68 -3.15
N LEU A 179 -60.75 -32.68 -4.02
CA LEU A 179 -62.04 -32.07 -4.32
C LEU A 179 -62.99 -32.98 -5.12
N SER A 180 -62.57 -34.18 -5.52
CA SER A 180 -63.43 -35.16 -6.22
C SER A 180 -64.57 -35.68 -5.38
N ILE A 181 -64.49 -35.59 -4.03
CA ILE A 181 -65.55 -36.01 -3.10
C ILE A 181 -66.74 -35.05 -3.07
N ILE A 182 -66.64 -33.82 -3.59
CA ILE A 182 -67.72 -32.84 -3.57
C ILE A 182 -68.69 -33.01 -4.77
N ALA A 183 -68.33 -33.79 -5.79
CA ALA A 183 -69.11 -33.96 -7.00
C ALA A 183 -70.27 -34.96 -6.86
N ASP A 184 -70.33 -35.75 -5.79
CA ASP A 184 -71.31 -36.78 -5.60
C ASP A 184 -72.37 -36.48 -4.53
N MET A 185 -72.63 -35.20 -4.24
CA MET A 185 -73.79 -34.84 -3.39
C MET A 185 -75.05 -34.82 -4.21
N PRO A 186 -76.06 -35.63 -3.88
CA PRO A 186 -77.35 -35.59 -4.55
C PRO A 186 -78.05 -34.28 -4.24
N GLU A 187 -78.59 -33.62 -5.26
CA GLU A 187 -79.56 -32.51 -5.10
C GLU A 187 -80.80 -33.04 -4.43
N GLU A 188 -81.05 -32.64 -3.16
CA GLU A 188 -82.37 -32.85 -2.56
C GLU A 188 -83.31 -31.75 -3.01
N ASP A 189 -84.46 -32.22 -3.58
CA ASP A 189 -85.64 -31.40 -3.98
C ASP A 189 -86.30 -30.67 -2.81
#